data_3c056163f903caf8f04f87fb372ab157
#
_entry.id   3c056163f903caf8f04f87fb372ab157
#
_cell.length_a   1.000
_cell.length_b   1.000
_cell.length_c   1.000
_cell.angle_alpha   90.00
_cell.angle_beta   90.00
_cell.angle_gamma   90.00
#
_symmetry.space_group_name_H-M   'P 1'
#
loop_
_entity.id
_entity.type
_entity.pdbx_description
1 polymer ?
#
loop_
_entity_poly.entity_id
_entity_poly.type
_entity_poly.pdbx_seq_one_letter_code
_entity_poly.pdbx_strand_id
1 'polypeptide(L)'
;MNPAAYVPDVFDPRIYGAGIPYESYRLLREHHPVAWQEEPEIAGWPAGPGFRAVTRHADVVRVLRDHTTYSSWLGATQIRDPDPADLPFLRRTMLNQDPRRGAGDHGRLRRLVSRAFTPARVDAFAGRVRERARTLLASARDGAEDGAADLVRTVTDEYALLNLTDLLGVPAADRGLLLEWTVRVIGYQDPEDAPAPRLGPDGKPLDPRSPALLGEMFSYARELAAHKRAHPGDDVMTALAEAGLDPAELEMFFFLLTVAGNDTVRSAAPGGLLALAGDPDAYRQLADGRVPVHTAVDELLRVHPPVLSFRRTAAVDTELAGQPIRAGDKVVVFHASANHDERVFTDPGRLDLGRTPNPHVSFGDGPHVCLGAHFARLQLRVLYEEWRAAMPAPELAGPPRRLVSNFINGITRLPLRVSGRPG
;
A
#
# COMPACT_ATOMS: atom_id res chain seq x y z
N MET A 1 33.59 7.08 10.84
CA MET A 1 32.57 8.14 11.01
C MET A 1 31.78 7.81 12.27
N ASN A 2 31.52 8.79 13.14
CA ASN A 2 30.73 8.55 14.35
C ASN A 2 29.27 8.28 13.94
N PRO A 3 28.70 7.08 14.17
CA PRO A 3 27.32 6.75 13.76
C PRO A 3 26.27 7.71 14.35
N ALA A 4 26.51 8.25 15.53
CA ALA A 4 25.62 9.19 16.18
C ALA A 4 25.62 10.60 15.53
N ALA A 5 26.58 10.91 14.67
CA ALA A 5 26.66 12.18 13.95
C ALA A 5 26.11 12.09 12.51
N TYR A 6 25.83 10.88 12.01
CA TYR A 6 25.33 10.64 10.65
C TYR A 6 23.84 10.36 10.67
N VAL A 7 23.09 11.16 9.94
CA VAL A 7 21.63 10.96 9.72
C VAL A 7 21.44 10.40 8.32
N PRO A 8 21.09 9.11 8.19
CA PRO A 8 20.83 8.49 6.87
C PRO A 8 19.65 9.14 6.15
N ASP A 9 19.79 9.29 4.83
CA ASP A 9 18.68 9.69 3.96
C ASP A 9 17.68 8.53 3.82
N VAL A 10 16.38 8.86 3.94
CA VAL A 10 15.24 7.96 3.70
C VAL A 10 14.16 8.62 2.83
N PHE A 11 14.48 9.75 2.20
CA PHE A 11 13.58 10.47 1.30
C PHE A 11 13.72 10.02 -0.15
N ASP A 12 14.96 9.86 -0.64
CA ASP A 12 15.21 9.58 -2.06
C ASP A 12 14.54 8.26 -2.52
N PRO A 13 13.57 8.27 -3.46
CA PRO A 13 12.90 7.06 -3.92
C PRO A 13 13.85 6.03 -4.56
N ARG A 14 15.01 6.46 -5.10
CA ARG A 14 16.01 5.57 -5.72
C ARG A 14 16.62 4.58 -4.71
N ILE A 15 16.67 4.95 -3.42
CA ILE A 15 17.11 4.07 -2.35
C ILE A 15 16.27 2.79 -2.32
N TYR A 16 14.96 2.93 -2.47
CA TYR A 16 14.00 1.82 -2.40
C TYR A 16 14.00 0.92 -3.65
N GLY A 17 14.47 1.45 -4.78
CA GLY A 17 14.74 0.65 -5.98
C GLY A 17 15.79 -0.44 -5.76
N ALA A 18 16.74 -0.22 -4.85
CA ALA A 18 17.72 -1.21 -4.42
C ALA A 18 17.20 -2.15 -3.32
N GLY A 19 16.16 -1.76 -2.60
CA GLY A 19 15.56 -2.49 -1.48
C GLY A 19 15.22 -1.61 -0.30
N ILE A 20 14.58 -2.18 0.72
CA ILE A 20 14.28 -1.43 1.94
C ILE A 20 15.61 -1.16 2.68
N PRO A 21 15.91 0.11 3.07
CA PRO A 21 17.18 0.47 3.68
C PRO A 21 17.19 0.15 5.19
N TYR A 22 17.14 -1.14 5.54
CA TYR A 22 17.02 -1.59 6.94
C TYR A 22 18.15 -1.10 7.84
N GLU A 23 19.39 -1.00 7.33
CA GLU A 23 20.51 -0.50 8.10
C GLU A 23 20.37 1.00 8.40
N SER A 24 19.93 1.81 7.42
CA SER A 24 19.60 3.22 7.63
C SER A 24 18.50 3.39 8.68
N TYR A 25 17.45 2.57 8.61
CA TYR A 25 16.39 2.56 9.60
C TYR A 25 16.87 2.14 10.99
N ARG A 26 17.77 1.15 11.09
CA ARG A 26 18.36 0.74 12.36
C ARG A 26 19.14 1.89 13.02
N LEU A 27 20.00 2.56 12.26
CA LEU A 27 20.74 3.73 12.72
C LEU A 27 19.82 4.87 13.17
N LEU A 28 18.76 5.14 12.40
CA LEU A 28 17.77 6.15 12.78
C LEU A 28 17.05 5.75 14.08
N ARG A 29 16.55 4.52 14.22
CA ARG A 29 15.90 4.07 15.46
C ARG A 29 16.82 4.17 16.68
N GLU A 30 18.10 3.87 16.51
CA GLU A 30 19.05 3.88 17.60
C GLU A 30 19.43 5.30 18.02
N HIS A 31 19.80 6.16 17.06
CA HIS A 31 20.41 7.46 17.34
C HIS A 31 19.53 8.67 17.05
N HIS A 32 18.62 8.56 16.07
CA HIS A 32 17.81 9.68 15.56
C HIS A 32 16.36 9.26 15.28
N PRO A 33 15.59 8.81 16.29
CA PRO A 33 14.27 8.18 16.08
C PRO A 33 13.22 9.12 15.47
N VAL A 34 13.44 10.44 15.56
CA VAL A 34 12.64 11.50 14.94
C VAL A 34 13.61 12.45 14.23
N ALA A 35 14.19 11.97 13.13
CA ALA A 35 15.23 12.67 12.39
C ALA A 35 14.65 13.74 11.47
N TRP A 36 15.32 14.88 11.34
CA TRP A 36 15.07 15.81 10.23
C TRP A 36 15.59 15.20 8.94
N GLN A 37 14.79 15.31 7.88
CA GLN A 37 15.14 14.90 6.52
C GLN A 37 14.93 16.08 5.58
N GLU A 38 15.92 16.34 4.74
CA GLU A 38 15.79 17.29 3.64
C GLU A 38 14.85 16.70 2.56
N GLU A 39 14.22 17.58 1.80
CA GLU A 39 13.33 17.25 0.69
C GLU A 39 13.82 17.97 -0.58
N PRO A 40 14.94 17.53 -1.17
CA PRO A 40 15.51 18.16 -2.35
C PRO A 40 14.63 17.98 -3.59
N GLU A 41 14.90 18.79 -4.61
CA GLU A 41 14.33 18.57 -5.94
C GLU A 41 14.78 17.20 -6.47
N ILE A 42 13.82 16.42 -6.99
CA ILE A 42 14.09 15.09 -7.53
C ILE A 42 13.15 14.76 -8.68
N ALA A 43 13.69 14.19 -9.76
CA ALA A 43 12.91 13.76 -10.94
C ALA A 43 11.96 14.86 -11.49
N GLY A 44 12.37 16.13 -11.49
CA GLY A 44 11.57 17.26 -11.92
C GLY A 44 10.52 17.76 -10.93
N TRP A 45 10.45 17.17 -9.74
CA TRP A 45 9.58 17.63 -8.66
C TRP A 45 10.32 18.62 -7.75
N PRO A 46 9.70 19.79 -7.42
CA PRO A 46 10.37 20.82 -6.67
C PRO A 46 10.77 20.39 -5.26
N ALA A 47 11.79 21.05 -4.72
CA ALA A 47 12.18 20.89 -3.33
C ALA A 47 11.03 21.28 -2.39
N GLY A 48 10.93 20.55 -1.27
CA GLY A 48 9.99 20.82 -0.18
C GLY A 48 10.68 21.39 1.06
N PRO A 49 9.90 21.68 2.12
CA PRO A 49 10.42 22.24 3.37
C PRO A 49 11.21 21.24 4.21
N GLY A 50 11.21 19.96 3.87
CA GLY A 50 11.72 18.87 4.70
C GLY A 50 10.67 18.28 5.64
N PHE A 51 11.05 17.25 6.40
CA PHE A 51 10.14 16.55 7.32
C PHE A 51 10.84 15.86 8.49
N ARG A 52 10.06 15.50 9.51
CA ARG A 52 10.49 14.63 10.62
C ARG A 52 10.21 13.17 10.27
N ALA A 53 11.26 12.37 10.08
CA ALA A 53 11.15 10.91 9.89
C ALA A 53 10.98 10.20 11.23
N VAL A 54 9.86 9.49 11.42
CA VAL A 54 9.54 8.73 12.64
C VAL A 54 9.74 7.26 12.36
N THR A 55 10.65 6.62 13.09
CA THR A 55 11.17 5.29 12.75
C THR A 55 10.95 4.22 13.82
N ARG A 56 10.82 4.57 15.12
CA ARG A 56 10.52 3.61 16.19
C ARG A 56 9.06 3.21 16.20
N HIS A 57 8.78 1.94 16.45
CA HIS A 57 7.41 1.40 16.48
C HIS A 57 6.47 2.17 17.41
N ALA A 58 6.89 2.41 18.65
CA ALA A 58 6.06 3.12 19.64
C ALA A 58 5.71 4.55 19.21
N ASP A 59 6.68 5.26 18.60
CA ASP A 59 6.49 6.63 18.10
C ASP A 59 5.59 6.64 16.86
N VAL A 60 5.76 5.67 15.95
CA VAL A 60 4.87 5.47 14.79
C VAL A 60 3.44 5.23 15.22
N VAL A 61 3.22 4.31 16.16
CA VAL A 61 1.88 4.03 16.72
C VAL A 61 1.28 5.27 17.39
N ARG A 62 2.07 6.04 18.16
CA ARG A 62 1.62 7.30 18.76
C ARG A 62 1.13 8.28 17.70
N VAL A 63 1.93 8.52 16.65
CA VAL A 63 1.57 9.43 15.55
C VAL A 63 0.30 8.98 14.82
N LEU A 64 0.15 7.67 14.59
CA LEU A 64 -1.02 7.12 13.89
C LEU A 64 -2.31 7.20 14.72
N ARG A 65 -2.22 7.11 16.05
CA ARG A 65 -3.38 7.16 16.97
C ARG A 65 -3.79 8.56 17.35
N ASP A 66 -2.82 9.46 17.53
CA ASP A 66 -3.08 10.84 17.97
C ASP A 66 -3.38 11.78 16.78
N HIS A 67 -4.56 11.60 16.20
CA HIS A 67 -5.04 12.43 15.08
C HIS A 67 -5.35 13.89 15.48
N THR A 68 -5.36 14.22 16.77
CA THR A 68 -5.57 15.60 17.22
C THR A 68 -4.29 16.41 17.15
N THR A 69 -3.17 15.79 17.42
CA THR A 69 -1.83 16.37 17.30
C THR A 69 -1.27 16.21 15.89
N TYR A 70 -1.46 15.03 15.28
CA TYR A 70 -0.90 14.65 13.97
C TYR A 70 -1.99 14.47 12.91
N SER A 71 -2.27 15.54 12.20
CA SER A 71 -3.40 15.69 11.28
C SER A 71 -3.12 15.11 9.89
N SER A 72 -4.07 14.37 9.33
CA SER A 72 -4.11 14.01 7.91
C SER A 72 -4.70 15.14 7.06
N TRP A 73 -5.52 16.00 7.66
CA TRP A 73 -6.25 17.07 6.98
C TRP A 73 -5.36 18.22 6.52
N LEU A 74 -4.35 18.59 7.31
CA LEU A 74 -3.57 19.80 7.07
C LEU A 74 -2.70 19.74 5.81
N GLY A 75 -2.11 18.58 5.50
CA GLY A 75 -1.17 18.44 4.38
C GLY A 75 -1.30 17.16 3.56
N ALA A 76 -2.44 16.43 3.66
CA ALA A 76 -2.64 15.11 3.08
C ALA A 76 -1.67 14.05 3.65
N THR A 77 -1.44 12.94 2.95
CA THR A 77 -0.82 11.74 3.51
C THR A 77 0.46 11.28 2.82
N GLN A 78 0.87 11.92 1.72
CA GLN A 78 2.16 11.67 1.07
C GLN A 78 3.21 12.71 1.49
N ILE A 79 4.50 12.37 1.40
CA ILE A 79 5.60 13.24 1.84
C ILE A 79 5.53 14.58 1.12
N ARG A 80 5.38 14.56 -0.21
CA ARG A 80 5.34 15.74 -1.02
C ARG A 80 4.07 16.56 -0.80
N ASP A 81 4.22 17.89 -0.70
CA ASP A 81 3.09 18.79 -0.61
C ASP A 81 2.26 18.74 -1.92
N PRO A 82 0.94 18.65 -1.83
CA PRO A 82 0.08 18.91 -2.97
C PRO A 82 0.10 20.40 -3.32
N ASP A 83 -0.31 20.75 -4.53
CA ASP A 83 -0.61 22.14 -4.85
C ASP A 83 -1.64 22.67 -3.85
N PRO A 84 -1.43 23.87 -3.26
CA PRO A 84 -2.39 24.47 -2.34
C PRO A 84 -3.80 24.58 -2.92
N ALA A 85 -3.93 24.77 -4.25
CA ALA A 85 -5.23 24.80 -4.93
C ALA A 85 -5.93 23.44 -4.95
N ASP A 86 -5.20 22.33 -4.95
CA ASP A 86 -5.72 20.97 -4.95
C ASP A 86 -6.04 20.44 -3.54
N LEU A 87 -5.51 21.06 -2.50
CA LEU A 87 -5.67 20.60 -1.11
C LEU A 87 -7.14 20.52 -0.65
N PRO A 88 -8.05 21.50 -0.97
CA PRO A 88 -9.48 21.37 -0.64
C PRO A 88 -10.14 20.16 -1.29
N PHE A 89 -9.72 19.78 -2.47
CA PHE A 89 -10.19 18.60 -3.17
C PHE A 89 -9.66 17.31 -2.52
N LEU A 90 -8.37 17.21 -2.26
CA LEU A 90 -7.75 16.04 -1.61
C LEU A 90 -8.33 15.78 -0.21
N ARG A 91 -8.74 16.82 0.50
CA ARG A 91 -9.41 16.74 1.82
C ARG A 91 -10.77 16.05 1.79
N ARG A 92 -11.39 15.88 0.63
CA ARG A 92 -12.64 15.10 0.49
C ARG A 92 -12.40 13.60 0.62
N THR A 93 -11.17 13.12 0.37
CA THR A 93 -10.82 11.71 0.57
C THR A 93 -10.86 11.35 2.05
N MET A 94 -11.57 10.28 2.41
CA MET A 94 -11.66 9.81 3.80
C MET A 94 -10.27 9.63 4.45
N LEU A 95 -9.26 9.20 3.69
CA LEU A 95 -7.88 9.03 4.16
C LEU A 95 -7.25 10.33 4.65
N ASN A 96 -7.66 11.47 4.07
CA ASN A 96 -7.13 12.80 4.39
C ASN A 96 -8.02 13.55 5.39
N GLN A 97 -9.05 12.94 5.95
CA GLN A 97 -9.94 13.58 6.94
C GLN A 97 -9.55 13.17 8.34
N ASP A 98 -9.57 14.14 9.27
CA ASP A 98 -9.39 13.85 10.69
C ASP A 98 -10.75 13.54 11.34
N PRO A 99 -10.81 12.61 12.32
CA PRO A 99 -12.05 12.24 12.99
C PRO A 99 -12.80 13.37 13.70
N ARG A 100 -12.16 14.50 13.99
CA ARG A 100 -12.68 15.63 14.77
C ARG A 100 -12.53 17.00 14.10
N ARG A 101 -12.07 17.09 12.86
CA ARG A 101 -11.86 18.38 12.19
C ARG A 101 -12.83 18.60 11.03
N GLY A 102 -13.28 19.84 10.92
CA GLY A 102 -14.19 20.30 9.89
C GLY A 102 -15.59 19.72 10.06
N ALA A 103 -16.27 19.46 8.97
CA ALA A 103 -17.53 18.73 8.95
C ALA A 103 -17.38 17.28 9.45
N GLY A 104 -16.21 16.91 9.87
CA GLY A 104 -15.89 15.79 10.76
C GLY A 104 -16.32 14.42 10.27
N ASP A 105 -16.35 14.23 8.98
CA ASP A 105 -17.09 13.11 8.43
C ASP A 105 -16.28 11.82 8.25
N HIS A 106 -14.99 11.80 8.63
CA HIS A 106 -14.22 10.56 8.63
C HIS A 106 -15.00 9.41 9.29
N GLY A 107 -15.57 9.63 10.47
CA GLY A 107 -16.34 8.62 11.20
C GLY A 107 -17.63 8.22 10.49
N ARG A 108 -18.35 9.16 9.88
CA ARG A 108 -19.55 8.89 9.07
C ARG A 108 -19.18 8.09 7.82
N LEU A 109 -18.24 8.60 7.05
CA LEU A 109 -17.79 7.97 5.82
C LEU A 109 -17.28 6.56 6.08
N ARG A 110 -16.44 6.37 7.11
CA ARG A 110 -15.93 5.05 7.48
C ARG A 110 -17.05 4.08 7.87
N ARG A 111 -18.06 4.51 8.64
CA ARG A 111 -19.20 3.64 8.99
C ARG A 111 -20.00 3.21 7.77
N LEU A 112 -20.23 4.10 6.81
CA LEU A 112 -20.95 3.78 5.58
C LEU A 112 -20.23 2.70 4.79
N VAL A 113 -18.94 2.88 4.55
CA VAL A 113 -18.14 1.96 3.73
C VAL A 113 -17.80 0.66 4.47
N SER A 114 -17.60 0.69 5.79
CA SER A 114 -17.26 -0.52 6.58
C SER A 114 -18.32 -1.62 6.46
N ARG A 115 -19.58 -1.27 6.19
CA ARG A 115 -20.63 -2.26 5.97
C ARG A 115 -20.39 -3.14 4.75
N ALA A 116 -19.68 -2.63 3.73
CA ALA A 116 -19.30 -3.38 2.54
C ALA A 116 -18.08 -4.29 2.77
N PHE A 117 -17.30 -4.05 3.83
CA PHE A 117 -16.07 -4.77 4.16
C PHE A 117 -16.19 -5.66 5.42
N THR A 118 -17.39 -6.05 5.80
CA THR A 118 -17.58 -6.98 6.93
C THR A 118 -16.95 -8.34 6.62
N PRO A 119 -16.44 -9.08 7.64
CA PRO A 119 -15.86 -10.41 7.44
C PRO A 119 -16.75 -11.33 6.61
N ALA A 120 -18.06 -11.39 6.92
CA ALA A 120 -19.00 -12.26 6.20
C ALA A 120 -19.12 -11.90 4.70
N ARG A 121 -19.13 -10.59 4.35
CA ARG A 121 -19.14 -10.18 2.95
C ARG A 121 -17.83 -10.49 2.25
N VAL A 122 -16.71 -10.22 2.91
CA VAL A 122 -15.38 -10.54 2.36
C VAL A 122 -15.23 -12.05 2.15
N ASP A 123 -15.64 -12.86 3.10
CA ASP A 123 -15.54 -14.33 3.00
C ASP A 123 -16.41 -14.90 1.87
N ALA A 124 -17.50 -14.22 1.49
CA ALA A 124 -18.31 -14.59 0.31
C ALA A 124 -17.51 -14.52 -1.02
N PHE A 125 -16.43 -13.73 -1.08
CA PHE A 125 -15.55 -13.67 -2.24
C PHE A 125 -14.50 -14.80 -2.28
N ALA A 126 -14.31 -15.55 -1.20
CA ALA A 126 -13.20 -16.52 -1.09
C ALA A 126 -13.19 -17.55 -2.23
N GLY A 127 -14.35 -18.04 -2.67
CA GLY A 127 -14.46 -18.99 -3.78
C GLY A 127 -13.94 -18.41 -5.10
N ARG A 128 -14.38 -17.19 -5.45
CA ARG A 128 -13.95 -16.49 -6.68
C ARG A 128 -12.48 -16.13 -6.65
N VAL A 129 -12.00 -15.64 -5.51
CA VAL A 129 -10.58 -15.32 -5.27
C VAL A 129 -9.71 -16.57 -5.47
N ARG A 130 -10.17 -17.73 -4.99
CA ARG A 130 -9.47 -19.03 -5.12
C ARG A 130 -9.44 -19.54 -6.56
N GLU A 131 -10.58 -19.54 -7.23
CA GLU A 131 -10.67 -19.95 -8.64
C GLU A 131 -9.72 -19.09 -9.51
N ARG A 132 -9.70 -17.80 -9.28
CA ARG A 132 -8.81 -16.87 -9.99
C ARG A 132 -7.34 -17.14 -9.73
N ALA A 133 -6.95 -17.37 -8.46
CA ALA A 133 -5.60 -17.77 -8.13
C ALA A 133 -5.18 -19.03 -8.88
N ARG A 134 -6.01 -20.08 -8.89
CA ARG A 134 -5.75 -21.34 -9.62
C ARG A 134 -5.58 -21.10 -11.11
N THR A 135 -6.47 -20.35 -11.73
CA THR A 135 -6.43 -20.07 -13.17
C THR A 135 -5.15 -19.34 -13.55
N LEU A 136 -4.80 -18.26 -12.81
CA LEU A 136 -3.62 -17.46 -13.11
C LEU A 136 -2.32 -18.25 -12.86
N LEU A 137 -2.23 -19.03 -11.79
CA LEU A 137 -1.08 -19.87 -11.50
C LEU A 137 -0.92 -20.98 -12.58
N ALA A 138 -2.01 -21.60 -13.01
CA ALA A 138 -1.97 -22.58 -14.10
C ALA A 138 -1.50 -21.94 -15.40
N SER A 139 -2.04 -20.78 -15.77
CA SER A 139 -1.63 -20.02 -16.95
C SER A 139 -0.15 -19.63 -16.90
N ALA A 140 0.36 -19.19 -15.75
CA ALA A 140 1.77 -18.86 -15.58
C ALA A 140 2.69 -20.08 -15.76
N ARG A 141 2.26 -21.26 -15.27
CA ARG A 141 3.00 -22.51 -15.46
C ARG A 141 2.98 -22.98 -16.93
N ASP A 142 1.81 -22.93 -17.57
CA ASP A 142 1.61 -23.44 -18.93
C ASP A 142 2.26 -22.51 -19.98
N GLY A 143 2.36 -21.21 -19.69
CA GLY A 143 3.07 -20.20 -20.50
C GLY A 143 4.53 -19.97 -20.13
N ALA A 144 5.11 -20.81 -19.24
CA ALA A 144 6.49 -20.64 -18.77
C ALA A 144 7.51 -20.84 -19.89
N GLU A 145 8.46 -19.93 -20.00
CA GLU A 145 9.63 -20.02 -20.86
C GLU A 145 10.82 -20.59 -20.05
N ASP A 146 11.43 -21.65 -20.52
CA ASP A 146 12.51 -22.37 -19.80
C ASP A 146 12.17 -22.71 -18.34
N GLY A 147 10.89 -22.96 -18.07
CA GLY A 147 10.40 -23.31 -16.74
C GLY A 147 10.27 -22.13 -15.77
N ALA A 148 10.36 -20.89 -16.26
CA ALA A 148 10.24 -19.67 -15.47
C ALA A 148 9.14 -18.75 -16.01
N ALA A 149 8.54 -17.94 -15.12
CA ALA A 149 7.60 -16.90 -15.47
C ALA A 149 7.85 -15.64 -14.60
N ASP A 150 7.56 -14.47 -15.17
CA ASP A 150 7.50 -13.24 -14.39
C ASP A 150 6.17 -13.18 -13.63
N LEU A 151 6.23 -13.50 -12.35
CA LEU A 151 5.04 -13.61 -11.52
C LEU A 151 4.22 -12.33 -11.43
N VAL A 152 4.87 -11.17 -11.51
CA VAL A 152 4.15 -9.89 -11.46
C VAL A 152 3.22 -9.77 -12.65
N ARG A 153 3.75 -9.91 -13.84
CA ARG A 153 2.99 -9.75 -15.09
C ARG A 153 1.99 -10.86 -15.36
N THR A 154 2.33 -12.10 -14.97
CA THR A 154 1.51 -13.26 -15.31
C THR A 154 0.46 -13.60 -14.24
N VAL A 155 0.66 -13.14 -12.98
CA VAL A 155 -0.24 -13.49 -11.87
C VAL A 155 -0.68 -12.27 -11.09
N THR A 156 0.24 -11.53 -10.43
CA THR A 156 -0.18 -10.62 -9.36
C THR A 156 -0.84 -9.35 -9.85
N ASP A 157 -0.51 -8.86 -11.05
CA ASP A 157 -1.15 -7.71 -11.67
C ASP A 157 -2.63 -8.00 -11.94
N GLU A 158 -2.92 -9.10 -12.62
CA GLU A 158 -4.29 -9.49 -12.89
C GLU A 158 -5.04 -9.95 -11.64
N TYR A 159 -4.38 -10.67 -10.74
CA TYR A 159 -5.00 -11.16 -9.51
C TYR A 159 -5.56 -10.03 -8.65
N ALA A 160 -4.75 -9.00 -8.38
CA ALA A 160 -5.17 -7.86 -7.59
C ALA A 160 -6.29 -7.07 -8.30
N LEU A 161 -6.11 -6.79 -9.59
CA LEU A 161 -7.06 -6.03 -10.39
C LEU A 161 -8.42 -6.73 -10.48
N LEU A 162 -8.45 -8.02 -10.81
CA LEU A 162 -9.68 -8.77 -10.97
C LEU A 162 -10.45 -8.93 -9.65
N ASN A 163 -9.74 -9.11 -8.53
CA ASN A 163 -10.37 -9.18 -7.21
C ASN A 163 -10.98 -7.83 -6.81
N LEU A 164 -10.27 -6.73 -7.09
CA LEU A 164 -10.77 -5.39 -6.81
C LEU A 164 -11.99 -5.04 -7.68
N THR A 165 -11.93 -5.31 -8.99
CA THR A 165 -13.03 -4.98 -9.91
C THR A 165 -14.30 -5.75 -9.58
N ASP A 166 -14.18 -7.01 -9.16
CA ASP A 166 -15.31 -7.77 -8.66
C ASP A 166 -15.89 -7.18 -7.36
N LEU A 167 -15.01 -6.82 -6.41
CA LEU A 167 -15.43 -6.19 -5.16
C LEU A 167 -16.16 -4.86 -5.39
N LEU A 168 -15.67 -4.05 -6.33
CA LEU A 168 -16.29 -2.77 -6.70
C LEU A 168 -17.52 -2.95 -7.60
N GLY A 169 -17.69 -4.10 -8.24
CA GLY A 169 -18.76 -4.33 -9.21
C GLY A 169 -18.52 -3.64 -10.56
N VAL A 170 -17.26 -3.46 -10.95
CA VAL A 170 -16.84 -2.89 -12.23
C VAL A 170 -17.00 -3.92 -13.35
N PRO A 171 -17.64 -3.58 -14.49
CA PRO A 171 -17.76 -4.47 -15.64
C PRO A 171 -16.40 -4.98 -16.16
N ALA A 172 -16.40 -6.19 -16.70
CA ALA A 172 -15.17 -6.81 -17.21
C ALA A 172 -14.49 -5.99 -18.34
N ALA A 173 -15.31 -5.34 -19.17
CA ALA A 173 -14.82 -4.50 -20.27
C ALA A 173 -14.04 -3.27 -19.79
N ASP A 174 -14.29 -2.78 -18.58
CA ASP A 174 -13.75 -1.52 -18.06
C ASP A 174 -12.52 -1.73 -17.15
N ARG A 175 -12.11 -2.98 -16.92
CA ARG A 175 -10.99 -3.32 -16.01
C ARG A 175 -9.68 -2.63 -16.36
N GLY A 176 -9.41 -2.48 -17.67
CA GLY A 176 -8.20 -1.80 -18.15
C GLY A 176 -8.08 -0.35 -17.71
N LEU A 177 -9.22 0.35 -17.55
CA LEU A 177 -9.25 1.74 -17.10
C LEU A 177 -8.72 1.87 -15.65
N LEU A 178 -9.11 0.92 -14.77
CA LEU A 178 -8.65 0.95 -13.37
C LEU A 178 -7.14 0.75 -13.29
N LEU A 179 -6.59 -0.15 -14.08
CA LEU A 179 -5.14 -0.37 -14.13
C LEU A 179 -4.41 0.89 -14.60
N GLU A 180 -4.87 1.51 -15.69
CA GLU A 180 -4.26 2.74 -16.22
C GLU A 180 -4.26 3.87 -15.17
N TRP A 181 -5.41 4.11 -14.52
CA TRP A 181 -5.51 5.15 -13.50
C TRP A 181 -4.61 4.89 -12.31
N THR A 182 -4.51 3.63 -11.88
CA THR A 182 -3.70 3.23 -10.72
C THR A 182 -2.21 3.42 -10.99
N VAL A 183 -1.72 2.94 -12.14
CA VAL A 183 -0.31 3.12 -12.55
C VAL A 183 0.05 4.60 -12.64
N ARG A 184 -0.84 5.44 -13.16
CA ARG A 184 -0.63 6.90 -13.25
C ARG A 184 -0.46 7.54 -11.88
N VAL A 185 -1.28 7.15 -10.89
CA VAL A 185 -1.29 7.76 -9.55
C VAL A 185 -0.13 7.29 -8.68
N ILE A 186 0.31 6.04 -8.82
CA ILE A 186 1.31 5.41 -7.94
C ILE A 186 2.70 5.35 -8.56
N GLY A 187 2.80 5.03 -9.85
CA GLY A 187 4.07 4.77 -10.53
C GLY A 187 4.89 6.02 -10.89
N TYR A 188 4.42 7.21 -10.60
CA TYR A 188 5.00 8.47 -11.09
C TYR A 188 6.46 8.75 -10.68
N GLN A 189 6.98 8.07 -9.66
CA GLN A 189 8.36 8.22 -9.20
C GLN A 189 9.35 7.29 -9.93
N ASP A 190 8.86 6.24 -10.59
CA ASP A 190 9.72 5.27 -11.27
C ASP A 190 10.07 5.75 -12.69
N PRO A 191 11.35 5.94 -13.02
CA PRO A 191 11.74 6.49 -14.32
C PRO A 191 11.47 5.55 -15.51
N GLU A 192 11.26 4.24 -15.26
CA GLU A 192 11.01 3.25 -16.32
C GLU A 192 9.51 2.98 -16.53
N ASP A 193 8.73 3.00 -15.42
CA ASP A 193 7.31 2.65 -15.43
C ASP A 193 6.38 3.87 -15.36
N ALA A 194 6.92 5.06 -15.02
CA ALA A 194 6.13 6.27 -14.98
C ALA A 194 5.59 6.64 -16.37
N PRO A 195 4.27 6.84 -16.53
CA PRO A 195 3.76 7.46 -17.75
C PRO A 195 4.36 8.86 -17.91
N ALA A 196 4.53 9.31 -19.14
CA ALA A 196 5.02 10.67 -19.41
C ALA A 196 4.20 11.69 -18.61
N PRO A 197 4.84 12.61 -17.85
CA PRO A 197 4.13 13.56 -17.02
C PRO A 197 3.27 14.49 -17.90
N ARG A 198 2.01 14.64 -17.56
CA ARG A 198 1.19 15.70 -18.14
C ARG A 198 1.63 17.04 -17.53
N LEU A 199 1.88 18.02 -18.39
CA LEU A 199 2.34 19.34 -17.97
C LEU A 199 1.16 20.30 -17.78
N GLY A 200 1.25 21.12 -16.75
CA GLY A 200 0.33 22.24 -16.53
C GLY A 200 0.62 23.40 -17.47
N PRO A 201 -0.19 24.47 -17.42
CA PRO A 201 0.00 25.68 -18.21
C PRO A 201 1.34 26.38 -17.98
N ASP A 202 1.95 26.15 -16.83
CA ASP A 202 3.28 26.68 -16.43
C ASP A 202 4.45 25.80 -16.87
N GLY A 203 4.17 24.71 -17.63
CA GLY A 203 5.17 23.75 -18.11
C GLY A 203 5.69 22.79 -17.05
N LYS A 204 5.14 22.79 -15.83
CA LYS A 204 5.53 21.85 -14.76
C LYS A 204 4.68 20.59 -14.77
N PRO A 205 5.21 19.46 -14.27
CA PRO A 205 4.43 18.24 -14.09
C PRO A 205 3.22 18.48 -13.18
N LEU A 206 2.03 18.10 -13.65
CA LEU A 206 0.83 18.06 -12.82
C LEU A 206 0.93 16.93 -11.78
N ASP A 207 0.45 17.18 -10.57
CA ASP A 207 0.32 16.12 -9.57
C ASP A 207 -0.63 15.04 -10.11
N PRO A 208 -0.21 13.75 -10.16
CA PRO A 208 -1.06 12.66 -10.64
C PRO A 208 -2.39 12.52 -9.91
N ARG A 209 -2.49 13.13 -8.71
CA ARG A 209 -3.72 13.15 -7.89
C ARG A 209 -4.55 14.41 -8.08
N SER A 210 -4.14 15.31 -8.98
CA SER A 210 -4.88 16.56 -9.22
C SER A 210 -6.24 16.29 -9.85
N PRO A 211 -7.26 17.13 -9.59
CA PRO A 211 -8.58 17.02 -10.23
C PRO A 211 -8.51 17.01 -11.75
N ALA A 212 -7.54 17.75 -12.32
CA ALA A 212 -7.31 17.81 -13.76
C ALA A 212 -6.99 16.46 -14.40
N LEU A 213 -6.36 15.55 -13.65
CA LEU A 213 -5.99 14.21 -14.14
C LEU A 213 -6.97 13.11 -13.75
N LEU A 214 -7.86 13.35 -12.79
CA LEU A 214 -8.82 12.38 -12.28
C LEU A 214 -10.23 12.53 -12.86
N GLY A 215 -10.47 13.51 -13.74
CA GLY A 215 -11.80 13.83 -14.29
C GLY A 215 -12.49 12.65 -14.98
N GLU A 216 -11.77 11.86 -15.76
CA GLU A 216 -12.29 10.65 -16.43
C GLU A 216 -12.74 9.61 -15.39
N MET A 217 -11.93 9.34 -14.39
CA MET A 217 -12.25 8.40 -13.29
C MET A 217 -13.52 8.85 -12.53
N PHE A 218 -13.69 10.15 -12.30
CA PHE A 218 -14.87 10.67 -11.62
C PHE A 218 -16.14 10.61 -12.47
N SER A 219 -16.03 10.88 -13.77
CA SER A 219 -17.16 10.67 -14.69
C SER A 219 -17.59 9.22 -14.70
N TYR A 220 -16.64 8.32 -14.82
CA TYR A 220 -16.90 6.88 -14.74
C TYR A 220 -17.53 6.46 -13.40
N ALA A 221 -17.05 6.97 -12.27
CA ALA A 221 -17.62 6.67 -10.95
C ALA A 221 -19.11 7.08 -10.85
N ARG A 222 -19.48 8.25 -11.39
CA ARG A 222 -20.86 8.71 -11.43
C ARG A 222 -21.73 7.83 -12.33
N GLU A 223 -21.25 7.48 -13.52
CA GLU A 223 -21.95 6.62 -14.47
C GLU A 223 -22.17 5.22 -13.88
N LEU A 224 -21.12 4.64 -13.30
CA LEU A 224 -21.20 3.34 -12.62
C LEU A 224 -22.21 3.38 -11.46
N ALA A 225 -22.19 4.43 -10.63
CA ALA A 225 -23.14 4.57 -9.53
C ALA A 225 -24.60 4.74 -10.03
N ALA A 226 -24.81 5.47 -11.11
CA ALA A 226 -26.13 5.58 -11.75
C ALA A 226 -26.61 4.22 -12.27
N HIS A 227 -25.73 3.47 -12.92
CA HIS A 227 -26.02 2.11 -13.37
C HIS A 227 -26.38 1.19 -12.19
N LYS A 228 -25.62 1.25 -11.08
CA LYS A 228 -25.85 0.42 -9.88
C LYS A 228 -27.14 0.77 -9.14
N ARG A 229 -27.58 2.02 -9.16
CA ARG A 229 -28.92 2.39 -8.64
C ARG A 229 -30.05 1.75 -9.45
N ALA A 230 -29.89 1.65 -10.78
CA ALA A 230 -30.86 1.00 -11.66
C ALA A 230 -30.77 -0.55 -11.63
N HIS A 231 -29.57 -1.08 -11.40
CA HIS A 231 -29.26 -2.51 -11.44
C HIS A 231 -28.37 -2.86 -10.23
N PRO A 232 -28.94 -2.93 -9.01
CA PRO A 232 -28.19 -3.19 -7.80
C PRO A 232 -27.58 -4.60 -7.81
N GLY A 233 -26.34 -4.71 -7.30
CA GLY A 233 -25.59 -5.94 -7.14
C GLY A 233 -25.09 -6.13 -5.71
N ASP A 234 -24.45 -7.24 -5.43
CA ASP A 234 -23.77 -7.48 -4.15
C ASP A 234 -22.31 -7.01 -4.23
N ASP A 235 -22.13 -5.70 -4.45
CA ASP A 235 -20.82 -5.05 -4.61
C ASP A 235 -20.75 -3.71 -3.85
N VAL A 236 -19.52 -3.20 -3.73
CA VAL A 236 -19.26 -1.95 -2.98
C VAL A 236 -19.88 -0.74 -3.64
N MET A 237 -19.88 -0.66 -4.99
CA MET A 237 -20.45 0.50 -5.68
C MET A 237 -21.96 0.58 -5.52
N THR A 238 -22.68 -0.55 -5.48
CA THR A 238 -24.10 -0.59 -5.11
C THR A 238 -24.30 -0.01 -3.70
N ALA A 239 -23.51 -0.49 -2.71
CA ALA A 239 -23.61 0.02 -1.35
C ALA A 239 -23.29 1.52 -1.23
N LEU A 240 -22.31 2.03 -1.98
CA LEU A 240 -21.96 3.46 -2.02
C LEU A 240 -23.06 4.29 -2.72
N ALA A 241 -23.64 3.78 -3.81
CA ALA A 241 -24.70 4.46 -4.56
C ALA A 241 -25.99 4.64 -3.73
N GLU A 242 -26.23 3.71 -2.79
CA GLU A 242 -27.37 3.71 -1.86
C GLU A 242 -27.09 4.44 -0.54
N ALA A 243 -25.83 4.72 -0.21
CA ALA A 243 -25.43 5.26 1.09
C ALA A 243 -25.78 6.74 1.32
N GLY A 244 -26.36 7.44 0.35
CA GLY A 244 -26.69 8.86 0.46
C GLY A 244 -25.45 9.76 0.46
N LEU A 245 -24.35 9.33 -0.18
CA LEU A 245 -23.17 10.15 -0.41
C LEU A 245 -23.45 11.26 -1.41
N ASP A 246 -22.86 12.43 -1.21
CA ASP A 246 -22.84 13.42 -2.28
C ASP A 246 -21.94 12.96 -3.45
N PRO A 247 -22.12 13.55 -4.66
CA PRO A 247 -21.36 13.10 -5.83
C PRO A 247 -19.85 13.14 -5.63
N ALA A 248 -19.33 14.15 -4.95
CA ALA A 248 -17.90 14.30 -4.74
C ALA A 248 -17.35 13.30 -3.70
N GLU A 249 -18.14 12.95 -2.68
CA GLU A 249 -17.79 11.88 -1.74
C GLU A 249 -17.72 10.52 -2.45
N LEU A 250 -18.71 10.23 -3.31
CA LEU A 250 -18.73 8.99 -4.09
C LEU A 250 -17.52 8.88 -5.03
N GLU A 251 -17.19 9.96 -5.75
CA GLU A 251 -16.00 10.05 -6.61
C GLU A 251 -14.72 9.77 -5.82
N MET A 252 -14.58 10.39 -4.65
CA MET A 252 -13.41 10.22 -3.81
C MET A 252 -13.32 8.83 -3.17
N PHE A 253 -14.43 8.18 -2.89
CA PHE A 253 -14.42 6.78 -2.48
C PHE A 253 -13.99 5.85 -3.61
N PHE A 254 -14.54 6.05 -4.81
CA PHE A 254 -14.14 5.26 -5.98
C PHE A 254 -12.63 5.40 -6.23
N PHE A 255 -12.11 6.63 -6.24
CA PHE A 255 -10.67 6.90 -6.33
C PHE A 255 -9.87 6.18 -5.25
N LEU A 256 -10.25 6.36 -3.98
CA LEU A 256 -9.53 5.77 -2.86
C LEU A 256 -9.49 4.25 -2.93
N LEU A 257 -10.63 3.62 -3.21
CA LEU A 257 -10.74 2.16 -3.27
C LEU A 257 -10.00 1.58 -4.48
N THR A 258 -10.05 2.26 -5.63
CA THR A 258 -9.32 1.86 -6.85
C THR A 258 -7.82 1.87 -6.61
N VAL A 259 -7.28 2.96 -6.10
CA VAL A 259 -5.84 3.11 -5.88
C VAL A 259 -5.35 2.22 -4.72
N ALA A 260 -6.00 2.29 -3.57
CA ALA A 260 -5.56 1.57 -2.39
C ALA A 260 -5.78 0.04 -2.50
N GLY A 261 -6.79 -0.41 -3.22
CA GLY A 261 -7.14 -1.83 -3.33
C GLY A 261 -6.31 -2.61 -4.34
N ASN A 262 -5.78 -1.96 -5.38
CA ASN A 262 -5.00 -2.62 -6.40
C ASN A 262 -3.52 -2.73 -6.03
N ASP A 263 -2.83 -1.60 -5.87
CA ASP A 263 -1.37 -1.57 -5.76
C ASP A 263 -0.83 -2.22 -4.48
N THR A 264 -1.59 -2.20 -3.41
CA THR A 264 -1.11 -2.78 -2.14
C THR A 264 -1.05 -4.31 -2.18
N VAL A 265 -2.07 -4.98 -2.74
CA VAL A 265 -2.05 -6.45 -2.92
C VAL A 265 -1.10 -6.85 -4.04
N ARG A 266 -1.08 -6.08 -5.14
CA ARG A 266 -0.15 -6.24 -6.26
C ARG A 266 1.32 -6.20 -5.80
N SER A 267 1.63 -5.41 -4.77
CA SER A 267 2.97 -5.29 -4.19
C SER A 267 3.24 -6.32 -3.08
N ALA A 268 2.26 -6.59 -2.22
CA ALA A 268 2.42 -7.52 -1.10
C ALA A 268 2.59 -8.97 -1.55
N ALA A 269 1.85 -9.39 -2.58
CA ALA A 269 1.85 -10.76 -3.06
C ALA A 269 3.24 -11.21 -3.59
N PRO A 270 3.87 -10.50 -4.54
CA PRO A 270 5.21 -10.85 -4.99
C PRO A 270 6.27 -10.61 -3.90
N GLY A 271 6.07 -9.61 -3.02
CA GLY A 271 6.97 -9.34 -1.89
C GLY A 271 7.06 -10.50 -0.92
N GLY A 272 5.93 -11.13 -0.61
CA GLY A 272 5.90 -12.33 0.23
C GLY A 272 6.57 -13.54 -0.44
N LEU A 273 6.36 -13.76 -1.74
CA LEU A 273 7.04 -14.85 -2.47
C LEU A 273 8.54 -14.59 -2.62
N LEU A 274 8.95 -13.34 -2.78
CA LEU A 274 10.38 -12.99 -2.76
C LEU A 274 11.02 -13.27 -1.40
N ALA A 275 10.32 -12.96 -0.29
CA ALA A 275 10.79 -13.29 1.05
C ALA A 275 10.91 -14.81 1.26
N LEU A 276 9.93 -15.58 0.79
CA LEU A 276 9.96 -17.05 0.86
C LEU A 276 11.04 -17.67 -0.04
N ALA A 277 11.32 -17.08 -1.21
CA ALA A 277 12.43 -17.50 -2.06
C ALA A 277 13.80 -17.27 -1.41
N GLY A 278 13.90 -16.25 -0.56
CA GLY A 278 15.10 -15.95 0.23
C GLY A 278 15.28 -16.84 1.47
N ASP A 279 14.25 -17.57 1.90
CA ASP A 279 14.30 -18.45 3.07
C ASP A 279 13.58 -19.80 2.80
N PRO A 280 14.26 -20.76 2.16
CA PRO A 280 13.71 -22.08 1.85
C PRO A 280 13.25 -22.86 3.09
N ASP A 281 13.84 -22.59 4.26
CA ASP A 281 13.45 -23.27 5.51
C ASP A 281 12.12 -22.75 6.02
N ALA A 282 11.88 -21.44 5.93
CA ALA A 282 10.58 -20.84 6.22
C ALA A 282 9.52 -21.36 5.24
N TYR A 283 9.83 -21.44 3.94
CA TYR A 283 8.89 -21.99 2.96
C TYR A 283 8.54 -23.46 3.27
N ARG A 284 9.51 -24.31 3.63
CA ARG A 284 9.24 -25.70 4.00
C ARG A 284 8.29 -25.81 5.19
N GLN A 285 8.40 -24.95 6.21
CA GLN A 285 7.44 -24.94 7.33
C GLN A 285 6.02 -24.61 6.88
N LEU A 286 5.87 -23.72 5.88
CA LEU A 286 4.60 -23.39 5.28
C LEU A 286 4.07 -24.55 4.43
N ALA A 287 4.91 -25.15 3.59
CA ALA A 287 4.58 -26.27 2.71
C ALA A 287 4.13 -27.50 3.50
N ASP A 288 4.84 -27.85 4.56
CA ASP A 288 4.51 -28.97 5.45
C ASP A 288 3.27 -28.71 6.34
N GLY A 289 2.69 -27.49 6.30
CA GLY A 289 1.55 -27.12 7.14
C GLY A 289 1.88 -26.97 8.64
N ARG A 290 3.19 -26.85 8.99
CA ARG A 290 3.62 -26.61 10.37
C ARG A 290 3.23 -25.21 10.87
N VAL A 291 3.10 -24.28 9.94
CA VAL A 291 2.63 -22.92 10.21
C VAL A 291 1.36 -22.65 9.42
N PRO A 292 0.29 -22.14 10.08
CA PRO A 292 -0.92 -21.76 9.38
C PRO A 292 -0.66 -20.61 8.40
N VAL A 293 -1.23 -20.66 7.20
CA VAL A 293 -1.02 -19.64 6.15
C VAL A 293 -1.44 -18.24 6.62
N HIS A 294 -2.51 -18.15 7.43
CA HIS A 294 -2.95 -16.85 7.94
C HIS A 294 -1.92 -16.17 8.87
N THR A 295 -1.18 -16.95 9.67
CA THR A 295 -0.09 -16.42 10.51
C THR A 295 1.10 -16.00 9.63
N ALA A 296 1.43 -16.84 8.64
CA ALA A 296 2.48 -16.53 7.67
C ALA A 296 2.20 -15.24 6.90
N VAL A 297 0.95 -14.97 6.52
CA VAL A 297 0.55 -13.72 5.83
C VAL A 297 0.90 -12.48 6.66
N ASP A 298 0.64 -12.48 7.96
CA ASP A 298 0.97 -11.32 8.80
C ASP A 298 2.50 -11.12 8.94
N GLU A 299 3.28 -12.21 8.99
CA GLU A 299 4.73 -12.09 9.00
C GLU A 299 5.30 -11.63 7.65
N LEU A 300 4.78 -12.13 6.54
CA LEU A 300 5.16 -11.67 5.21
C LEU A 300 4.81 -10.18 5.00
N LEU A 301 3.68 -9.73 5.52
CA LEU A 301 3.32 -8.31 5.53
C LEU A 301 4.21 -7.47 6.46
N ARG A 302 4.69 -8.03 7.58
CA ARG A 302 5.65 -7.36 8.46
C ARG A 302 6.97 -7.10 7.76
N VAL A 303 7.55 -8.12 7.13
CA VAL A 303 8.85 -8.02 6.44
C VAL A 303 8.76 -7.30 5.11
N HIS A 304 7.61 -7.32 4.45
CA HIS A 304 7.38 -6.63 3.19
C HIS A 304 6.07 -5.81 3.22
N PRO A 305 6.02 -4.72 4.01
CA PRO A 305 4.85 -3.84 4.01
C PRO A 305 4.69 -3.17 2.65
N PRO A 306 3.51 -3.25 2.01
CA PRO A 306 3.31 -2.67 0.68
C PRO A 306 3.34 -1.14 0.68
N VAL A 307 3.03 -0.50 1.81
CA VAL A 307 3.16 0.95 1.99
C VAL A 307 4.32 1.24 2.90
N LEU A 308 5.31 2.02 2.42
CA LEU A 308 6.53 2.34 3.17
C LEU A 308 6.30 3.42 4.21
N SER A 309 5.55 4.47 3.85
CA SER A 309 5.40 5.66 4.67
C SER A 309 4.02 6.30 4.56
N PHE A 310 3.61 6.99 5.64
CA PHE A 310 2.51 7.94 5.61
C PHE A 310 2.91 9.23 6.32
N ARG A 311 2.50 10.35 5.73
CA ARG A 311 2.65 11.67 6.32
C ARG A 311 1.48 12.01 7.24
N ARG A 312 1.80 12.79 8.27
CA ARG A 312 0.90 13.64 9.04
C ARG A 312 1.47 15.05 9.06
N THR A 313 0.68 16.01 9.50
CA THR A 313 1.13 17.39 9.75
C THR A 313 0.82 17.73 11.20
N ALA A 314 1.79 18.24 11.94
CA ALA A 314 1.58 18.66 13.31
C ALA A 314 0.56 19.80 13.36
N ALA A 315 -0.49 19.65 14.16
CA ALA A 315 -1.54 20.64 14.29
C ALA A 315 -1.21 21.70 15.36
N VAL A 316 -0.33 21.35 16.28
CA VAL A 316 0.12 22.15 17.41
C VAL A 316 1.60 21.87 17.66
N ASP A 317 2.27 22.80 18.36
CA ASP A 317 3.61 22.54 18.87
C ASP A 317 3.57 21.35 19.84
N THR A 318 4.49 20.42 19.67
CA THR A 318 4.54 19.17 20.46
C THR A 318 5.98 18.65 20.55
N GLU A 319 6.12 17.53 21.23
CA GLU A 319 7.38 16.80 21.34
C GLU A 319 7.16 15.30 21.05
N LEU A 320 8.09 14.69 20.31
CA LEU A 320 8.12 13.27 20.07
C LEU A 320 9.54 12.73 20.27
N ALA A 321 9.68 11.75 21.15
CA ALA A 321 10.98 11.15 21.51
C ALA A 321 12.07 12.19 21.88
N GLY A 322 11.69 13.25 22.61
CA GLY A 322 12.59 14.33 23.02
C GLY A 322 12.92 15.36 21.93
N GLN A 323 12.32 15.22 20.74
CA GLN A 323 12.52 16.17 19.63
C GLN A 323 11.34 17.13 19.53
N PRO A 324 11.59 18.46 19.50
CA PRO A 324 10.54 19.44 19.31
C PRO A 324 9.99 19.37 17.88
N ILE A 325 8.66 19.42 17.76
CA ILE A 325 7.92 19.48 16.50
C ILE A 325 7.03 20.71 16.57
N ARG A 326 7.11 21.56 15.56
CA ARG A 326 6.30 22.78 15.48
C ARG A 326 5.00 22.53 14.73
N ALA A 327 3.99 23.29 15.04
CA ALA A 327 2.76 23.35 14.26
C ALA A 327 3.10 23.64 12.78
N GLY A 328 2.56 22.80 11.88
CA GLY A 328 2.86 22.85 10.45
C GLY A 328 3.98 21.90 9.98
N ASP A 329 4.82 21.37 10.88
CA ASP A 329 5.86 20.42 10.50
C ASP A 329 5.26 19.14 9.90
N LYS A 330 5.90 18.65 8.82
CA LYS A 330 5.62 17.33 8.29
C LYS A 330 6.20 16.25 9.22
N VAL A 331 5.39 15.27 9.56
CA VAL A 331 5.75 14.10 10.39
C VAL A 331 5.46 12.84 9.59
N VAL A 332 6.50 12.15 9.15
CA VAL A 332 6.38 10.99 8.28
C VAL A 332 6.71 9.72 9.05
N VAL A 333 5.75 8.82 9.16
CA VAL A 333 5.93 7.52 9.79
C VAL A 333 6.41 6.50 8.76
N PHE A 334 7.41 5.68 9.13
CA PHE A 334 7.98 4.64 8.27
C PHE A 334 7.59 3.25 8.77
N HIS A 335 6.63 2.60 8.10
CA HIS A 335 6.10 1.29 8.49
C HIS A 335 7.16 0.21 8.44
N ALA A 336 7.99 0.17 7.39
CA ALA A 336 9.05 -0.82 7.26
C ALA A 336 10.07 -0.73 8.40
N SER A 337 10.39 0.49 8.87
CA SER A 337 11.24 0.70 10.03
C SER A 337 10.58 0.20 11.31
N ALA A 338 9.31 0.61 11.57
CA ALA A 338 8.57 0.22 12.76
C ALA A 338 8.40 -1.31 12.85
N ASN A 339 8.16 -1.97 11.72
CA ASN A 339 8.03 -3.44 11.63
C ASN A 339 9.34 -4.20 11.88
N HIS A 340 10.48 -3.50 11.93
CA HIS A 340 11.80 -4.04 12.22
C HIS A 340 12.41 -3.44 13.50
N ASP A 341 11.59 -2.87 14.38
CA ASP A 341 12.07 -2.32 15.65
C ASP A 341 12.42 -3.45 16.63
N GLU A 342 13.69 -3.56 16.98
CA GLU A 342 14.27 -4.56 17.88
C GLU A 342 13.69 -4.50 19.31
N ARG A 343 13.05 -3.37 19.66
CA ARG A 343 12.37 -3.17 20.94
C ARG A 343 11.03 -3.88 21.03
N VAL A 344 10.47 -4.28 19.86
CA VAL A 344 9.15 -4.89 19.73
C VAL A 344 9.24 -6.30 19.15
N PHE A 345 10.12 -6.49 18.16
CA PHE A 345 10.28 -7.77 17.45
C PHE A 345 11.64 -8.38 17.77
N THR A 346 11.65 -9.54 18.41
CA THR A 346 12.89 -10.32 18.58
C THR A 346 13.38 -10.78 17.21
N ASP A 347 14.67 -10.57 16.93
CA ASP A 347 15.30 -10.90 15.65
C ASP A 347 14.45 -10.42 14.45
N PRO A 348 14.21 -9.10 14.30
CA PRO A 348 13.28 -8.59 13.31
C PRO A 348 13.69 -8.87 11.86
N GLY A 349 14.98 -9.10 11.60
CA GLY A 349 15.51 -9.50 10.30
C GLY A 349 15.25 -10.95 9.93
N ARG A 350 14.89 -11.80 10.89
CA ARG A 350 14.56 -13.21 10.65
C ARG A 350 13.12 -13.34 10.22
N LEU A 351 12.88 -14.10 9.14
CA LEU A 351 11.55 -14.49 8.71
C LEU A 351 11.03 -15.61 9.61
N ASP A 352 10.08 -15.28 10.49
CA ASP A 352 9.46 -16.24 11.40
C ASP A 352 7.96 -16.31 11.09
N LEU A 353 7.56 -17.22 10.21
CA LEU A 353 6.16 -17.36 9.75
C LEU A 353 5.18 -17.69 10.87
N GLY A 354 5.67 -18.16 12.01
CA GLY A 354 4.89 -18.46 13.22
C GLY A 354 4.90 -17.35 14.26
N ARG A 355 5.48 -16.19 13.96
CA ARG A 355 5.67 -15.09 14.93
C ARG A 355 4.35 -14.72 15.64
N THR A 356 4.39 -14.78 16.97
CA THR A 356 3.28 -14.38 17.83
C THR A 356 3.83 -13.88 19.20
N PRO A 357 3.43 -12.68 19.68
CA PRO A 357 2.62 -11.70 18.96
C PRO A 357 3.32 -11.08 17.75
N ASN A 358 2.55 -10.59 16.77
CA ASN A 358 3.06 -9.92 15.59
C ASN A 358 2.36 -8.55 15.40
N PRO A 359 2.69 -7.54 16.23
CA PRO A 359 2.02 -6.23 16.22
C PRO A 359 2.56 -5.32 15.09
N HIS A 360 2.63 -5.84 13.86
CA HIS A 360 3.09 -5.04 12.72
C HIS A 360 2.11 -3.91 12.36
N VAL A 361 2.62 -2.82 11.82
CA VAL A 361 1.84 -1.64 11.43
C VAL A 361 1.61 -1.54 9.92
N SER A 362 1.71 -2.64 9.17
CA SER A 362 1.53 -2.64 7.70
C SER A 362 0.13 -2.23 7.25
N PHE A 363 -0.86 -2.34 8.12
CA PHE A 363 -2.22 -1.83 7.91
C PHE A 363 -2.46 -0.47 8.57
N GLY A 364 -1.42 0.20 9.07
CA GLY A 364 -1.55 1.37 9.91
C GLY A 364 -2.08 1.04 11.31
N ASP A 365 -2.48 2.08 12.06
CA ASP A 365 -3.08 1.98 13.40
C ASP A 365 -4.03 3.16 13.63
N GLY A 366 -4.84 3.10 14.69
CA GLY A 366 -5.77 4.16 15.08
C GLY A 366 -6.94 4.34 14.11
N PRO A 367 -7.48 5.56 14.00
CA PRO A 367 -8.69 5.83 13.21
C PRO A 367 -8.56 5.49 11.73
N HIS A 368 -7.35 5.58 11.17
CA HIS A 368 -7.05 5.32 9.77
C HIS A 368 -6.56 3.89 9.49
N VAL A 369 -6.72 2.95 10.43
CA VAL A 369 -6.41 1.55 10.16
C VAL A 369 -7.08 1.08 8.87
N CYS A 370 -6.37 0.28 8.07
CA CYS A 370 -6.81 -0.13 6.75
C CYS A 370 -8.23 -0.72 6.76
N LEU A 371 -9.11 -0.16 5.93
CA LEU A 371 -10.48 -0.64 5.78
C LEU A 371 -10.53 -2.03 5.12
N GLY A 372 -9.65 -2.25 4.14
CA GLY A 372 -9.56 -3.50 3.36
C GLY A 372 -8.68 -4.58 3.98
N ALA A 373 -8.22 -4.43 5.24
CA ALA A 373 -7.24 -5.35 5.84
C ALA A 373 -7.69 -6.83 5.80
N HIS A 374 -8.98 -7.08 6.02
CA HIS A 374 -9.53 -8.44 5.97
C HIS A 374 -9.52 -9.00 4.54
N PHE A 375 -9.90 -8.19 3.54
CA PHE A 375 -9.88 -8.60 2.14
C PHE A 375 -8.46 -8.80 1.61
N ALA A 376 -7.51 -7.97 1.99
CA ALA A 376 -6.10 -8.15 1.64
C ALA A 376 -5.53 -9.47 2.22
N ARG A 377 -5.82 -9.75 3.50
CA ARG A 377 -5.43 -11.02 4.13
C ARG A 377 -6.07 -12.24 3.45
N LEU A 378 -7.34 -12.15 3.08
CA LEU A 378 -8.01 -13.21 2.32
C LEU A 378 -7.29 -13.48 1.00
N GLN A 379 -7.02 -12.44 0.21
CA GLN A 379 -6.35 -12.58 -1.07
C GLN A 379 -4.95 -13.20 -0.92
N LEU A 380 -4.12 -12.68 -0.02
CA LEU A 380 -2.77 -13.19 0.19
C LEU A 380 -2.79 -14.64 0.71
N ARG A 381 -3.66 -14.94 1.68
CA ARG A 381 -3.84 -16.29 2.19
C ARG A 381 -4.18 -17.27 1.07
N VAL A 382 -5.19 -16.95 0.26
CA VAL A 382 -5.64 -17.81 -0.84
C VAL A 382 -4.53 -18.00 -1.87
N LEU A 383 -3.84 -16.93 -2.26
CA LEU A 383 -2.74 -17.03 -3.22
C LEU A 383 -1.62 -17.96 -2.73
N TYR A 384 -1.21 -17.83 -1.46
CA TYR A 384 -0.15 -18.68 -0.91
C TYR A 384 -0.62 -20.13 -0.65
N GLU A 385 -1.90 -20.34 -0.32
CA GLU A 385 -2.49 -21.69 -0.26
C GLU A 385 -2.44 -22.38 -1.63
N GLU A 386 -2.85 -21.68 -2.69
CA GLU A 386 -2.87 -22.23 -4.05
C GLU A 386 -1.44 -22.35 -4.64
N TRP A 387 -0.54 -21.42 -4.32
CA TRP A 387 0.88 -21.54 -4.66
C TRP A 387 1.45 -22.85 -4.08
N ARG A 388 1.31 -23.03 -2.79
CA ARG A 388 1.79 -24.23 -2.07
C ARG A 388 1.24 -25.52 -2.67
N ALA A 389 -0.01 -25.51 -3.13
CA ALA A 389 -0.67 -26.69 -3.65
C ALA A 389 -0.27 -27.04 -5.11
N ALA A 390 0.11 -26.05 -5.91
CA ALA A 390 0.23 -26.22 -7.35
C ALA A 390 1.61 -25.86 -7.92
N MET A 391 2.46 -25.14 -7.18
CA MET A 391 3.73 -24.60 -7.64
C MET A 391 4.92 -25.23 -6.87
N PRO A 392 6.14 -25.25 -7.46
CA PRO A 392 7.34 -25.60 -6.72
C PRO A 392 7.64 -24.59 -5.62
N ALA A 393 8.63 -24.92 -4.76
CA ALA A 393 9.17 -23.94 -3.83
C ALA A 393 9.60 -22.66 -4.58
N PRO A 394 9.31 -21.48 -4.05
CA PRO A 394 9.72 -20.23 -4.71
C PRO A 394 11.24 -20.19 -4.90
N GLU A 395 11.69 -20.08 -6.14
CA GLU A 395 13.09 -19.98 -6.51
C GLU A 395 13.24 -18.91 -7.58
N LEU A 396 14.18 -17.98 -7.39
CA LEU A 396 14.44 -16.94 -8.37
C LEU A 396 15.05 -17.52 -9.64
N ALA A 397 14.47 -17.23 -10.78
CA ALA A 397 15.00 -17.55 -12.11
C ALA A 397 15.80 -16.36 -12.72
N GLY A 398 15.87 -15.24 -12.00
CA GLY A 398 16.60 -14.05 -12.41
C GLY A 398 16.43 -12.92 -11.36
N PRO A 399 17.09 -11.78 -11.56
CA PRO A 399 17.01 -10.68 -10.61
C PRO A 399 15.59 -10.07 -10.58
N PRO A 400 15.02 -9.85 -9.38
CA PRO A 400 13.78 -9.08 -9.25
C PRO A 400 14.05 -7.60 -9.56
N ARG A 401 13.04 -6.89 -10.08
CA ARG A 401 13.05 -5.42 -10.20
C ARG A 401 12.06 -4.82 -9.21
N ARG A 402 12.54 -3.81 -8.48
CA ARG A 402 11.71 -3.06 -7.52
C ARG A 402 11.25 -1.74 -8.12
N LEU A 403 10.07 -1.30 -7.71
CA LEU A 403 9.56 0.03 -8.00
C LEU A 403 10.43 1.09 -7.31
N VAL A 404 10.82 2.12 -8.04
CA VAL A 404 11.48 3.30 -7.46
C VAL A 404 10.41 4.18 -6.83
N SER A 405 10.19 4.01 -5.53
CA SER A 405 9.17 4.75 -4.79
C SER A 405 9.49 4.79 -3.30
N ASN A 406 9.35 5.95 -2.66
CA ASN A 406 9.42 6.11 -1.20
C ASN A 406 8.05 5.96 -0.53
N PHE A 407 7.01 5.64 -1.30
CA PHE A 407 5.65 5.46 -0.82
C PHE A 407 5.20 3.99 -0.92
N ILE A 408 5.35 3.37 -2.09
CA ILE A 408 4.96 1.97 -2.33
C ILE A 408 6.19 1.08 -2.44
N ASN A 409 6.22 0.00 -1.65
CA ASN A 409 7.21 -1.05 -1.72
C ASN A 409 6.84 -2.06 -2.80
N GLY A 410 6.87 -1.62 -4.06
CA GLY A 410 6.46 -2.41 -5.19
C GLY A 410 7.57 -3.32 -5.72
N ILE A 411 7.14 -4.40 -6.38
CA ILE A 411 7.98 -5.24 -7.22
C ILE A 411 7.35 -5.22 -8.61
N THR A 412 8.10 -4.78 -9.62
CA THR A 412 7.60 -4.63 -11.00
C THR A 412 7.99 -5.81 -11.89
N ARG A 413 8.96 -6.62 -11.43
CA ARG A 413 9.35 -7.88 -12.07
C ARG A 413 9.82 -8.88 -11.02
N LEU A 414 9.29 -10.11 -11.09
CA LEU A 414 9.71 -11.22 -10.22
C LEU A 414 9.76 -12.53 -11.03
N PRO A 415 10.89 -12.84 -11.66
CA PRO A 415 11.05 -14.09 -12.39
C PRO A 415 11.25 -15.24 -11.40
N LEU A 416 10.27 -16.15 -11.34
CA LEU A 416 10.31 -17.36 -10.52
C LEU A 416 10.24 -18.63 -11.37
N ARG A 417 10.86 -19.72 -10.90
CA ARG A 417 10.61 -21.06 -11.41
C ARG A 417 9.20 -21.48 -11.09
N VAL A 418 8.47 -21.91 -12.12
CA VAL A 418 7.05 -22.32 -12.02
C VAL A 418 6.82 -23.74 -12.55
N SER A 419 7.84 -24.36 -13.14
CA SER A 419 7.83 -25.76 -13.57
C SER A 419 8.60 -26.63 -12.58
N GLY A 420 8.06 -27.77 -12.23
CA GLY A 420 8.62 -28.69 -11.24
C GLY A 420 7.53 -29.36 -10.42
N ARG A 421 7.92 -30.21 -9.48
CA ARG A 421 6.97 -30.78 -8.53
C ARG A 421 6.57 -29.72 -7.50
N PRO A 422 5.30 -29.70 -7.06
CA PRO A 422 4.90 -28.92 -5.88
C PRO A 422 5.81 -29.22 -4.70
N GLY A 423 6.18 -28.17 -3.93
CA GLY A 423 7.09 -28.28 -2.78
C GLY A 423 6.46 -28.90 -1.55
#